data_5fb73b49e89f75dbf142331433ed6a02
#
_entry.id   5fb73b49e89f75dbf142331433ed6a02
#
_cell.length_a   1.000
_cell.length_b   1.000
_cell.length_c   1.000
_cell.angle_alpha   90.00
_cell.angle_beta   90.00
_cell.angle_gamma   90.00
#
_symmetry.space_group_name_H-M   'P 1'
#
loop_
_entity.id
_entity.type
_entity.pdbx_description
1 polymer ?
#
loop_
_entity_poly.entity_id
_entity_poly.type
_entity_poly.pdbx_seq_one_letter_code
_entity_poly.pdbx_strand_id
1 'polypeptide(L)'
;MTITYVTITYNAAQVLQRTLDSVLRQDYPDIVHLIIDGASTDGTLQLVDDYVQRSNAADNGHRIQVTSEPDHGIYDAMNKGLRSLDGDYVCFLNAGDFLPAPDTVSKMVSQLDAASDGLPAVLYGDTDIVDGEGRFLHHRRLSPPENLTWKSFRQGMLVCHQAFYARTDFAIATPYDQRYRYSADVDWCIRIMKAAAKENVPLHNLHMVVANYTQEGQTTLHHRESLIERFKVMGRHYGWLSTMAMHLWFVIRKSYR
;
A
#
# COMPACT_ATOMS: atom_id res chain seq x y z
N MET A 1 18.44 -1.67 7.14
CA MET A 1 17.47 -1.02 6.19
C MET A 1 16.16 -0.82 6.91
N THR A 2 15.66 0.39 6.95
CA THR A 2 14.44 0.73 7.69
C THR A 2 13.21 0.68 6.79
N ILE A 3 12.18 -0.07 7.21
CA ILE A 3 10.88 -0.15 6.53
C ILE A 3 9.86 0.66 7.30
N THR A 4 9.24 1.63 6.64
CA THR A 4 8.18 2.45 7.22
C THR A 4 6.81 1.95 6.75
N TYR A 5 5.96 1.54 7.68
CA TYR A 5 4.53 1.33 7.44
C TYR A 5 3.76 2.60 7.78
N VAL A 6 2.83 3.00 6.94
CA VAL A 6 1.91 4.11 7.21
C VAL A 6 0.50 3.56 7.25
N THR A 7 -0.14 3.63 8.42
CA THR A 7 -1.54 3.25 8.61
C THR A 7 -2.40 4.50 8.78
N ILE A 8 -3.32 4.67 7.84
CA ILE A 8 -4.31 5.76 7.90
C ILE A 8 -5.54 5.25 8.63
N THR A 9 -6.01 5.97 9.62
CA THR A 9 -7.22 5.59 10.39
C THR A 9 -8.21 6.76 10.53
N TYR A 10 -9.49 6.42 10.49
CA TYR A 10 -10.59 7.29 10.88
C TYR A 10 -11.79 6.44 11.31
N ASN A 11 -12.13 6.47 12.60
CA ASN A 11 -13.18 5.64 13.19
C ASN A 11 -13.06 4.15 12.78
N ALA A 12 -11.87 3.58 12.99
CA ALA A 12 -11.48 2.26 12.52
C ALA A 12 -11.35 1.22 13.66
N ALA A 13 -11.91 1.47 14.85
CA ALA A 13 -11.75 0.62 16.02
C ALA A 13 -12.09 -0.87 15.77
N GLN A 14 -13.05 -1.15 14.88
CA GLN A 14 -13.50 -2.51 14.60
C GLN A 14 -12.48 -3.33 13.78
N VAL A 15 -11.61 -2.69 13.00
CA VAL A 15 -10.72 -3.37 12.04
C VAL A 15 -9.23 -3.15 12.31
N LEU A 16 -8.87 -2.10 13.05
CA LEU A 16 -7.49 -1.64 13.22
C LEU A 16 -6.61 -2.63 13.98
N GLN A 17 -7.15 -3.34 14.99
CA GLN A 17 -6.38 -4.19 15.90
C GLN A 17 -5.50 -5.21 15.14
N ARG A 18 -6.03 -5.84 14.11
CA ARG A 18 -5.31 -6.84 13.31
C ARG A 18 -4.13 -6.23 12.57
N THR A 19 -4.30 -5.02 12.03
CA THR A 19 -3.22 -4.29 11.36
C THR A 19 -2.08 -4.02 12.33
N LEU A 20 -2.38 -3.46 13.51
CA LEU A 20 -1.40 -3.15 14.54
C LEU A 20 -0.67 -4.42 15.03
N ASP A 21 -1.40 -5.49 15.32
CA ASP A 21 -0.82 -6.75 15.78
C ASP A 21 0.07 -7.41 14.72
N SER A 22 -0.25 -7.24 13.43
CA SER A 22 0.57 -7.80 12.35
C SER A 22 1.93 -7.12 12.22
N VAL A 23 1.98 -5.81 12.47
CA VAL A 23 3.25 -5.06 12.50
C VAL A 23 4.02 -5.36 13.78
N LEU A 24 3.34 -5.37 14.94
CA LEU A 24 3.98 -5.66 16.25
C LEU A 24 4.71 -7.01 16.27
N ARG A 25 4.17 -8.00 15.58
CA ARG A 25 4.71 -9.38 15.56
C ARG A 25 5.85 -9.59 14.57
N GLN A 26 6.23 -8.58 13.77
CA GLN A 26 7.36 -8.75 12.86
C GLN A 26 8.67 -8.98 13.64
N ASP A 27 9.48 -9.92 13.16
CA ASP A 27 10.77 -10.29 13.74
C ASP A 27 11.93 -9.37 13.30
N TYR A 28 11.66 -8.47 12.34
CA TYR A 28 12.62 -7.51 11.82
C TYR A 28 12.64 -6.24 12.67
N PRO A 29 13.78 -5.82 13.26
CA PRO A 29 13.82 -4.76 14.26
C PRO A 29 13.68 -3.34 13.68
N ASP A 30 14.14 -3.09 12.45
CA ASP A 30 14.20 -1.75 11.87
C ASP A 30 12.88 -1.36 11.19
N ILE A 31 11.79 -1.37 11.94
CA ILE A 31 10.46 -0.94 11.49
C ILE A 31 10.09 0.40 12.12
N VAL A 32 9.60 1.33 11.28
CA VAL A 32 8.87 2.52 11.72
C VAL A 32 7.40 2.33 11.37
N HIS A 33 6.51 2.53 12.33
CA HIS A 33 5.07 2.51 12.07
C HIS A 33 4.46 3.89 12.35
N LEU A 34 4.09 4.59 11.28
CA LEU A 34 3.40 5.88 11.34
C LEU A 34 1.88 5.63 11.35
N ILE A 35 1.22 6.04 12.42
CA ILE A 35 -0.24 6.03 12.53
C ILE A 35 -0.73 7.45 12.28
N ILE A 36 -1.50 7.66 11.22
CA ILE A 36 -2.09 8.95 10.86
C ILE A 36 -3.59 8.85 11.05
N ASP A 37 -4.08 9.42 12.13
CA ASP A 37 -5.48 9.38 12.53
C ASP A 37 -6.20 10.68 12.16
N GLY A 38 -7.36 10.58 11.53
CA GLY A 38 -8.19 11.70 11.10
C GLY A 38 -9.06 12.33 12.20
N ALA A 39 -8.57 12.40 13.44
CA ALA A 39 -9.31 12.82 14.62
C ALA A 39 -10.51 11.90 14.92
N SER A 40 -10.26 10.61 15.07
CA SER A 40 -11.26 9.61 15.41
C SER A 40 -11.96 9.90 16.74
N THR A 41 -13.24 9.57 16.81
CA THR A 41 -14.09 9.78 18.00
C THR A 41 -14.65 8.49 18.60
N ASP A 42 -14.29 7.34 18.00
CA ASP A 42 -14.58 6.00 18.52
C ASP A 42 -13.42 5.47 19.40
N GLY A 43 -13.30 4.16 19.59
CA GLY A 43 -12.20 3.54 20.34
C GLY A 43 -10.86 3.44 19.59
N THR A 44 -10.71 4.04 18.40
CA THR A 44 -9.49 3.92 17.55
C THR A 44 -8.24 4.36 18.29
N LEU A 45 -8.23 5.56 18.86
CA LEU A 45 -7.04 6.10 19.55
C LEU A 45 -6.67 5.29 20.79
N GLN A 46 -7.65 4.71 21.47
CA GLN A 46 -7.38 3.85 22.62
C GLN A 46 -6.66 2.56 22.23
N LEU A 47 -7.02 1.96 21.07
CA LEU A 47 -6.30 0.81 20.49
C LEU A 47 -4.86 1.19 20.08
N VAL A 48 -4.66 2.38 19.55
CA VAL A 48 -3.35 2.90 19.19
C VAL A 48 -2.47 3.10 20.43
N ASP A 49 -3.00 3.68 21.50
CA ASP A 49 -2.29 3.87 22.77
C ASP A 49 -1.85 2.52 23.37
N ASP A 50 -2.76 1.53 23.41
CA ASP A 50 -2.44 0.18 23.87
C ASP A 50 -1.36 -0.48 22.98
N TYR A 51 -1.43 -0.30 21.68
CA TYR A 51 -0.42 -0.79 20.74
C TYR A 51 0.97 -0.19 21.01
N VAL A 52 1.05 1.14 21.23
CA VAL A 52 2.31 1.82 21.58
C VAL A 52 2.90 1.25 22.87
N GLN A 53 2.07 1.05 23.90
CA GLN A 53 2.52 0.47 25.17
C GLN A 53 3.04 -0.97 24.98
N ARG A 54 2.32 -1.80 24.23
CA ARG A 54 2.75 -3.19 23.92
C ARG A 54 4.03 -3.23 23.10
N SER A 55 4.21 -2.33 22.13
CA SER A 55 5.44 -2.25 21.34
C SER A 55 6.64 -1.84 22.19
N ASN A 56 6.47 -0.84 23.06
CA ASN A 56 7.51 -0.43 23.99
C ASN A 56 7.90 -1.55 24.98
N ALA A 57 6.90 -2.32 25.47
CA ALA A 57 7.14 -3.43 26.37
C ALA A 57 7.80 -4.65 25.68
N ALA A 58 7.58 -4.83 24.37
CA ALA A 58 8.17 -5.93 23.60
C ALA A 58 9.65 -5.72 23.31
N ASP A 59 10.17 -4.49 23.39
CA ASP A 59 11.57 -4.11 23.11
C ASP A 59 12.11 -4.73 21.79
N ASN A 60 11.23 -4.72 20.76
CA ASN A 60 11.48 -5.36 19.48
C ASN A 60 12.22 -4.47 18.46
N GLY A 61 12.64 -3.28 18.85
CA GLY A 61 13.32 -2.31 18.00
C GLY A 61 12.40 -1.43 17.15
N HIS A 62 11.07 -1.69 17.15
CA HIS A 62 10.12 -0.91 16.38
C HIS A 62 9.94 0.50 16.95
N ARG A 63 9.80 1.48 16.06
CA ARG A 63 9.51 2.88 16.41
C ARG A 63 8.10 3.23 15.96
N ILE A 64 7.23 3.59 16.91
CA ILE A 64 5.84 3.96 16.64
C ILE A 64 5.71 5.47 16.74
N GLN A 65 5.11 6.10 15.73
CA GLN A 65 4.79 7.52 15.72
C GLN A 65 3.30 7.69 15.44
N VAL A 66 2.63 8.51 16.23
CA VAL A 66 1.18 8.74 16.13
C VAL A 66 0.92 10.23 15.91
N THR A 67 0.11 10.53 14.90
CA THR A 67 -0.42 11.87 14.67
C THR A 67 -1.93 11.75 14.56
N SER A 68 -2.68 12.51 15.38
CA SER A 68 -4.13 12.57 15.30
C SER A 68 -4.56 14.02 15.11
N GLU A 69 -5.13 14.29 13.93
CA GLU A 69 -5.65 15.62 13.56
C GLU A 69 -6.65 15.47 12.40
N PRO A 70 -7.62 16.39 12.25
CA PRO A 70 -8.55 16.35 11.15
C PRO A 70 -7.85 16.33 9.80
N ASP A 71 -8.41 15.57 8.85
CA ASP A 71 -7.96 15.51 7.46
C ASP A 71 -9.10 15.82 6.47
N HIS A 72 -8.73 15.98 5.20
CA HIS A 72 -9.65 16.19 4.08
C HIS A 72 -9.87 14.91 3.25
N GLY A 73 -9.72 13.75 3.88
CA GLY A 73 -9.88 12.43 3.29
C GLY A 73 -8.57 11.64 3.22
N ILE A 74 -8.70 10.37 2.85
CA ILE A 74 -7.63 9.36 2.92
C ILE A 74 -6.31 9.82 2.28
N TYR A 75 -6.34 10.48 1.13
CA TYR A 75 -5.11 10.88 0.43
C TYR A 75 -4.47 12.14 1.02
N ASP A 76 -5.22 12.97 1.76
CA ASP A 76 -4.65 14.02 2.59
C ASP A 76 -3.89 13.39 3.77
N ALA A 77 -4.50 12.44 4.46
CA ALA A 77 -3.85 11.69 5.53
C ALA A 77 -2.60 10.93 5.02
N MET A 78 -2.66 10.29 3.84
CA MET A 78 -1.50 9.65 3.22
C MET A 78 -0.38 10.67 2.93
N ASN A 79 -0.71 11.87 2.46
CA ASN A 79 0.27 12.93 2.25
C ASN A 79 0.88 13.46 3.55
N LYS A 80 0.12 13.46 4.67
CA LYS A 80 0.68 13.74 6.00
C LYS A 80 1.71 12.66 6.37
N GLY A 81 1.39 11.39 6.15
CA GLY A 81 2.34 10.29 6.32
C GLY A 81 3.62 10.46 5.49
N LEU A 82 3.51 10.84 4.21
CA LEU A 82 4.67 11.08 3.35
C LEU A 82 5.60 12.19 3.88
N ARG A 83 5.05 13.21 4.54
CA ARG A 83 5.88 14.30 5.13
C ARG A 83 6.63 13.88 6.39
N SER A 84 6.22 12.79 7.03
CA SER A 84 6.80 12.28 8.28
C SER A 84 7.66 11.04 8.07
N LEU A 85 7.98 10.68 6.81
CA LEU A 85 8.74 9.48 6.49
C LEU A 85 10.17 9.56 7.05
N ASP A 86 10.55 8.44 7.66
CA ASP A 86 11.92 8.15 8.09
C ASP A 86 12.20 6.68 7.71
N GLY A 87 13.26 6.43 6.98
CA GLY A 87 13.64 5.10 6.54
C GLY A 87 13.86 4.97 5.03
N ASP A 88 14.14 3.75 4.58
CA ASP A 88 14.52 3.47 3.20
C ASP A 88 13.32 3.22 2.28
N TYR A 89 12.29 2.54 2.80
CA TYR A 89 11.07 2.22 2.05
C TYR A 89 9.80 2.55 2.85
N VAL A 90 8.76 2.93 2.13
CA VAL A 90 7.42 3.13 2.69
C VAL A 90 6.40 2.21 2.03
N CYS A 91 5.52 1.64 2.86
CA CYS A 91 4.32 0.93 2.45
C CYS A 91 3.10 1.49 3.18
N PHE A 92 2.02 1.74 2.45
CA PHE A 92 0.74 2.13 3.04
C PHE A 92 -0.07 0.87 3.36
N LEU A 93 -0.13 0.52 4.63
CA LEU A 93 -0.90 -0.60 5.16
C LEU A 93 -2.17 -0.04 5.83
N ASN A 94 -3.29 -0.07 5.12
CA ASN A 94 -4.54 0.52 5.61
C ASN A 94 -5.12 -0.25 6.80
N ALA A 95 -5.90 0.43 7.64
CA ALA A 95 -6.63 -0.22 8.72
C ALA A 95 -7.54 -1.35 8.20
N GLY A 96 -7.38 -2.54 8.76
CA GLY A 96 -8.04 -3.78 8.33
C GLY A 96 -7.16 -4.70 7.48
N ASP A 97 -6.19 -4.17 6.74
CA ASP A 97 -5.18 -4.97 6.02
C ASP A 97 -4.02 -5.33 6.96
N PHE A 98 -3.30 -6.41 6.67
CA PHE A 98 -2.26 -6.90 7.58
C PHE A 98 -1.16 -7.71 6.90
N LEU A 99 -0.01 -7.80 7.57
CA LEU A 99 1.13 -8.60 7.10
C LEU A 99 0.87 -10.09 7.29
N PRO A 100 1.21 -10.94 6.29
CA PRO A 100 0.85 -12.36 6.28
C PRO A 100 1.47 -13.19 7.41
N ALA A 101 2.75 -12.93 7.73
CA ALA A 101 3.52 -13.73 8.68
C ALA A 101 4.48 -12.87 9.51
N PRO A 102 4.94 -13.33 10.67
CA PRO A 102 5.90 -12.61 11.50
C PRO A 102 7.25 -12.36 10.83
N ASP A 103 7.65 -13.19 9.89
CA ASP A 103 8.92 -13.13 9.15
C ASP A 103 8.77 -12.48 7.74
N THR A 104 7.65 -11.79 7.49
CA THR A 104 7.41 -11.18 6.18
C THR A 104 8.48 -10.13 5.86
N VAL A 105 8.78 -9.25 6.81
CA VAL A 105 9.75 -8.15 6.59
C VAL A 105 11.17 -8.67 6.51
N SER A 106 11.59 -9.58 7.38
CA SER A 106 12.93 -10.17 7.34
C SER A 106 13.19 -10.94 6.05
N LYS A 107 12.21 -11.69 5.55
CA LYS A 107 12.29 -12.37 4.25
C LYS A 107 12.38 -11.39 3.08
N MET A 108 11.65 -10.28 3.12
CA MET A 108 11.72 -9.24 2.11
C MET A 108 13.10 -8.58 2.10
N VAL A 109 13.63 -8.21 3.26
CA VAL A 109 14.92 -7.55 3.40
C VAL A 109 16.07 -8.46 2.96
N SER A 110 16.04 -9.75 3.32
CA SER A 110 17.06 -10.71 2.95
C SER A 110 17.27 -10.89 1.44
N GLN A 111 16.26 -10.58 0.62
CA GLN A 111 16.37 -10.61 -0.83
C GLN A 111 17.17 -9.43 -1.41
N LEU A 112 17.33 -8.35 -0.65
CA LEU A 112 17.97 -7.12 -1.09
C LEU A 112 19.45 -7.06 -0.74
N ASP A 113 19.88 -7.76 0.30
CA ASP A 113 21.29 -7.80 0.72
C ASP A 113 22.22 -8.41 -0.35
N ALA A 114 21.63 -9.13 -1.32
CA ALA A 114 22.35 -9.71 -2.46
C ALA A 114 22.45 -8.77 -3.69
N ALA A 115 21.79 -7.62 -3.69
CA ALA A 115 21.75 -6.70 -4.82
C ALA A 115 22.92 -5.72 -4.78
N SER A 116 23.92 -5.93 -5.64
CA SER A 116 25.15 -5.13 -5.72
C SER A 116 24.99 -3.73 -6.33
N ASP A 117 23.86 -3.40 -6.95
CA ASP A 117 23.68 -2.21 -7.80
C ASP A 117 22.82 -1.10 -7.18
N GLY A 118 22.72 -1.04 -5.86
CA GLY A 118 21.92 -0.05 -5.14
C GLY A 118 20.47 -0.50 -4.90
N LEU A 119 19.74 0.25 -4.08
CA LEU A 119 18.37 -0.10 -3.69
C LEU A 119 17.38 0.13 -4.84
N PRO A 120 16.51 -0.85 -5.18
CA PRO A 120 15.42 -0.67 -6.15
C PRO A 120 14.51 0.52 -5.79
N ALA A 121 13.89 1.16 -6.80
CA ALA A 121 12.94 2.24 -6.56
C ALA A 121 11.63 1.73 -5.93
N VAL A 122 11.27 0.49 -6.18
CA VAL A 122 10.08 -0.18 -5.66
C VAL A 122 10.37 -1.65 -5.41
N LEU A 123 9.94 -2.13 -4.24
CA LEU A 123 9.78 -3.56 -3.99
C LEU A 123 8.30 -3.89 -4.11
N TYR A 124 7.95 -5.01 -4.73
CA TYR A 124 6.56 -5.38 -4.89
C TYR A 124 6.36 -6.88 -4.79
N GLY A 125 5.20 -7.28 -4.30
CA GLY A 125 4.85 -8.69 -4.10
C GLY A 125 3.38 -8.97 -4.34
N ASP A 126 2.99 -10.20 -4.04
CA ASP A 126 1.62 -10.68 -4.13
C ASP A 126 0.77 -10.21 -2.94
N THR A 127 -0.54 -10.35 -3.13
CA THR A 127 -1.55 -10.03 -2.11
C THR A 127 -2.55 -11.17 -2.03
N ASP A 128 -2.87 -11.61 -0.82
CA ASP A 128 -3.97 -12.51 -0.56
C ASP A 128 -5.23 -11.74 -0.17
N ILE A 129 -6.38 -12.28 -0.54
CA ILE A 129 -7.69 -11.76 -0.16
C ILE A 129 -8.20 -12.57 1.01
N VAL A 130 -8.63 -11.87 2.05
CA VAL A 130 -9.14 -12.44 3.29
C VAL A 130 -10.52 -11.89 3.63
N ASP A 131 -11.27 -12.61 4.46
CA ASP A 131 -12.55 -12.14 5.01
C ASP A 131 -12.37 -11.17 6.21
N GLY A 132 -13.48 -10.69 6.77
CA GLY A 132 -13.48 -9.79 7.93
C GLY A 132 -12.82 -10.39 9.18
N GLU A 133 -12.77 -11.73 9.32
CA GLU A 133 -12.06 -12.43 10.39
C GLU A 133 -10.59 -12.73 10.08
N GLY A 134 -10.12 -12.39 8.87
CA GLY A 134 -8.73 -12.59 8.42
C GLY A 134 -8.46 -13.99 7.89
N ARG A 135 -9.49 -14.78 7.59
CA ARG A 135 -9.31 -16.12 6.98
C ARG A 135 -9.09 -15.96 5.49
N PHE A 136 -8.14 -16.73 4.96
CA PHE A 136 -7.82 -16.76 3.54
C PHE A 136 -9.05 -17.14 2.70
N LEU A 137 -9.33 -16.35 1.67
CA LEU A 137 -10.36 -16.63 0.68
C LEU A 137 -9.76 -17.10 -0.64
N HIS A 138 -8.87 -16.33 -1.21
CA HIS A 138 -8.18 -16.66 -2.46
C HIS A 138 -7.00 -15.72 -2.70
N HIS A 139 -6.09 -16.10 -3.58
CA HIS A 139 -5.06 -15.20 -4.09
C HIS A 139 -5.69 -14.07 -4.91
N ARG A 140 -5.13 -12.88 -4.85
CA ARG A 140 -5.63 -11.75 -5.63
C ARG A 140 -5.54 -12.07 -7.14
N ARG A 141 -6.65 -11.89 -7.85
CA ARG A 141 -6.77 -12.24 -9.28
C ARG A 141 -5.78 -11.49 -10.19
N LEU A 142 -5.46 -10.23 -9.87
CA LEU A 142 -4.45 -9.44 -10.56
C LEU A 142 -3.15 -9.62 -9.78
N SER A 143 -2.23 -10.41 -10.30
CA SER A 143 -0.92 -10.67 -9.72
C SER A 143 0.17 -9.83 -10.40
N PRO A 144 1.27 -9.52 -9.69
CA PRO A 144 2.40 -8.80 -10.27
C PRO A 144 3.04 -9.61 -11.40
N PRO A 145 3.45 -8.94 -12.50
CA PRO A 145 4.27 -9.58 -13.53
C PRO A 145 5.72 -9.68 -13.06
N GLU A 146 6.48 -10.59 -13.66
CA GLU A 146 7.92 -10.72 -13.41
C GLU A 146 8.65 -9.39 -13.57
N ASN A 147 8.40 -8.68 -14.66
CA ASN A 147 8.97 -7.38 -14.95
C ASN A 147 7.88 -6.30 -14.91
N LEU A 148 7.65 -5.74 -13.74
CA LEU A 148 6.72 -4.64 -13.55
C LEU A 148 7.28 -3.35 -14.16
N THR A 149 6.43 -2.64 -14.87
CA THR A 149 6.70 -1.30 -15.40
C THR A 149 5.46 -0.42 -15.22
N TRP A 150 5.62 0.89 -15.34
CA TRP A 150 4.47 1.80 -15.33
C TRP A 150 3.44 1.46 -16.43
N LYS A 151 3.87 0.83 -17.56
CA LYS A 151 2.99 0.39 -18.65
C LYS A 151 2.15 -0.84 -18.29
N SER A 152 2.59 -1.63 -17.34
CA SER A 152 1.89 -2.85 -16.90
C SER A 152 0.50 -2.52 -16.32
N PHE A 153 0.34 -1.37 -15.68
CA PHE A 153 -0.94 -0.93 -15.11
C PHE A 153 -2.02 -0.57 -16.15
N ARG A 154 -1.71 -0.57 -17.44
CA ARG A 154 -2.73 -0.57 -18.51
C ARG A 154 -3.71 -1.74 -18.37
N GLN A 155 -3.26 -2.87 -17.87
CA GLN A 155 -4.06 -4.08 -17.66
C GLN A 155 -4.84 -4.07 -16.33
N GLY A 156 -4.79 -2.98 -15.60
CA GLY A 156 -5.32 -2.81 -14.26
C GLY A 156 -4.22 -2.63 -13.22
N MET A 157 -4.57 -2.44 -11.97
CA MET A 157 -3.61 -2.34 -10.87
C MET A 157 -3.08 -3.74 -10.52
N LEU A 158 -2.02 -4.18 -11.22
CA LEU A 158 -1.47 -5.53 -11.08
C LEU A 158 -0.83 -5.76 -9.71
N VAL A 159 -0.30 -4.71 -9.09
CA VAL A 159 0.20 -4.72 -7.71
C VAL A 159 -0.75 -3.90 -6.85
N CYS A 160 -1.21 -4.46 -5.74
CA CYS A 160 -1.99 -3.72 -4.75
C CYS A 160 -1.10 -2.67 -4.06
N HIS A 161 -1.62 -1.50 -3.67
CA HIS A 161 -0.77 -0.48 -3.05
C HIS A 161 -0.21 -0.95 -1.69
N GLN A 162 -0.88 -1.84 -0.98
CA GLN A 162 -0.39 -2.47 0.25
C GLN A 162 0.75 -3.48 0.02
N ALA A 163 0.99 -3.85 -1.25
CA ALA A 163 2.11 -4.71 -1.66
C ALA A 163 3.13 -3.95 -2.53
N PHE A 164 3.13 -2.61 -2.45
CA PHE A 164 3.99 -1.71 -3.19
C PHE A 164 4.81 -0.88 -2.21
N TYR A 165 6.06 -1.26 -2.03
CA TYR A 165 7.01 -0.60 -1.15
C TYR A 165 7.84 0.39 -1.98
N ALA A 166 7.53 1.66 -1.87
CA ALA A 166 8.26 2.70 -2.59
C ALA A 166 9.50 3.13 -1.80
N ARG A 167 10.63 3.28 -2.46
CA ARG A 167 11.79 3.92 -1.86
C ARG A 167 11.45 5.35 -1.44
N THR A 168 11.84 5.74 -0.25
CA THR A 168 11.38 6.95 0.43
C THR A 168 11.63 8.22 -0.37
N ASP A 169 12.76 8.36 -1.06
CA ASP A 169 13.06 9.51 -1.91
C ASP A 169 12.06 9.68 -3.07
N PHE A 170 11.68 8.58 -3.75
CA PHE A 170 10.65 8.60 -4.79
C PHE A 170 9.27 8.91 -4.21
N ALA A 171 8.97 8.36 -3.03
CA ALA A 171 7.68 8.55 -2.37
C ALA A 171 7.48 10.02 -1.96
N ILE A 172 8.49 10.64 -1.32
CA ILE A 172 8.44 12.06 -0.90
C ILE A 172 8.35 12.98 -2.12
N ALA A 173 9.10 12.69 -3.19
CA ALA A 173 9.06 13.47 -4.43
C ALA A 173 7.72 13.34 -5.20
N THR A 174 6.88 12.39 -4.81
CA THR A 174 5.65 12.05 -5.54
C THR A 174 4.43 12.05 -4.61
N PRO A 175 3.94 13.18 -4.10
CA PRO A 175 2.77 13.20 -3.21
C PRO A 175 1.52 12.71 -3.94
N TYR A 176 0.53 12.19 -3.19
CA TYR A 176 -0.77 11.80 -3.73
C TYR A 176 -1.51 13.01 -4.32
N ASP A 177 -2.10 12.83 -5.48
CA ASP A 177 -2.93 13.84 -6.14
C ASP A 177 -4.34 13.86 -5.53
N GLN A 178 -4.60 14.82 -4.68
CA GLN A 178 -5.88 14.96 -3.94
C GLN A 178 -7.09 15.30 -4.82
N ARG A 179 -6.89 15.53 -6.12
CA ARG A 179 -8.01 15.64 -7.08
C ARG A 179 -8.73 14.32 -7.29
N TYR A 180 -8.09 13.20 -6.97
CA TYR A 180 -8.70 11.87 -6.97
C TYR A 180 -9.16 11.50 -5.57
N ARG A 181 -10.39 11.02 -5.47
CA ARG A 181 -10.98 10.61 -4.19
C ARG A 181 -10.84 9.11 -3.91
N TYR A 182 -10.76 8.29 -4.98
CA TYR A 182 -10.83 6.82 -4.87
C TYR A 182 -9.68 6.09 -5.56
N SER A 183 -8.89 6.75 -6.41
CA SER A 183 -7.89 6.10 -7.25
C SER A 183 -6.56 6.86 -7.34
N ALA A 184 -6.25 7.73 -6.35
CA ALA A 184 -4.96 8.39 -6.29
C ALA A 184 -3.81 7.42 -6.00
N ASP A 185 -4.07 6.28 -5.38
CA ASP A 185 -3.13 5.18 -5.20
C ASP A 185 -2.63 4.61 -6.54
N VAL A 186 -3.52 4.40 -7.51
CA VAL A 186 -3.15 3.97 -8.86
C VAL A 186 -2.29 5.03 -9.57
N ASP A 187 -2.70 6.29 -9.48
CA ASP A 187 -1.94 7.42 -10.05
C ASP A 187 -0.55 7.52 -9.42
N TRP A 188 -0.46 7.39 -8.09
CA TRP A 188 0.77 7.45 -7.31
C TRP A 188 1.76 6.35 -7.71
N CYS A 189 1.32 5.10 -7.74
CA CYS A 189 2.15 3.98 -8.18
C CYS A 189 2.69 4.19 -9.61
N ILE A 190 1.83 4.65 -10.54
CA ILE A 190 2.25 4.92 -11.93
C ILE A 190 3.30 6.02 -11.99
N ARG A 191 3.14 7.13 -11.22
CA ARG A 191 4.09 8.24 -11.20
C ARG A 191 5.43 7.84 -10.62
N ILE A 192 5.46 7.05 -9.54
CA ILE A 192 6.70 6.51 -8.97
C ILE A 192 7.41 5.61 -9.99
N MET A 193 6.71 4.67 -10.61
CA MET A 193 7.31 3.79 -11.63
C MET A 193 7.82 4.58 -12.85
N LYS A 194 7.17 5.70 -13.23
CA LYS A 194 7.67 6.58 -14.29
C LYS A 194 8.93 7.32 -13.87
N ALA A 195 9.00 7.80 -12.62
CA ALA A 195 10.19 8.45 -12.08
C ALA A 195 11.37 7.46 -12.04
N ALA A 196 11.15 6.25 -11.53
CA ALA A 196 12.13 5.19 -11.51
C ALA A 196 12.66 4.85 -12.93
N ALA A 197 11.77 4.73 -13.92
CA ALA A 197 12.14 4.47 -15.31
C ALA A 197 12.96 5.61 -15.93
N LYS A 198 12.68 6.87 -15.56
CA LYS A 198 13.44 8.04 -16.02
C LYS A 198 14.87 8.07 -15.47
N GLU A 199 15.04 7.60 -14.25
CA GLU A 199 16.33 7.54 -13.56
C GLU A 199 17.07 6.21 -13.78
N ASN A 200 16.47 5.27 -14.54
CA ASN A 200 16.99 3.92 -14.76
C ASN A 200 17.19 3.12 -13.48
N VAL A 201 16.37 3.38 -12.45
CA VAL A 201 16.38 2.62 -11.20
C VAL A 201 15.43 1.43 -11.32
N PRO A 202 15.89 0.18 -11.00
CA PRO A 202 15.06 -1.01 -11.17
C PRO A 202 13.91 -1.09 -10.17
N LEU A 203 12.91 -1.91 -10.51
CA LEU A 203 11.89 -2.40 -9.59
C LEU A 203 12.18 -3.87 -9.29
N HIS A 204 11.91 -4.34 -8.07
CA HIS A 204 12.24 -5.69 -7.62
C HIS A 204 10.99 -6.47 -7.22
N ASN A 205 10.78 -7.64 -7.84
CA ASN A 205 9.71 -8.57 -7.46
C ASN A 205 10.18 -9.45 -6.31
N LEU A 206 9.44 -9.42 -5.21
CA LEU A 206 9.73 -10.20 -4.01
C LEU A 206 9.29 -11.67 -4.12
N HIS A 207 8.52 -12.04 -5.14
CA HIS A 207 8.00 -13.39 -5.38
C HIS A 207 7.34 -14.02 -4.12
N MET A 208 6.70 -13.20 -3.30
CA MET A 208 6.03 -13.65 -2.08
C MET A 208 4.79 -12.79 -1.80
N VAL A 209 3.87 -13.35 -1.03
CA VAL A 209 2.74 -12.58 -0.49
C VAL A 209 3.27 -11.66 0.61
N VAL A 210 3.02 -10.37 0.47
CA VAL A 210 3.50 -9.34 1.42
C VAL A 210 2.36 -8.58 2.11
N ALA A 211 1.12 -8.79 1.68
CA ALA A 211 -0.06 -8.19 2.29
C ALA A 211 -1.28 -9.11 2.21
N ASN A 212 -2.07 -9.13 3.26
CA ASN A 212 -3.43 -9.65 3.28
C ASN A 212 -4.40 -8.48 3.19
N TYR A 213 -5.22 -8.48 2.13
CA TYR A 213 -6.23 -7.45 1.87
C TYR A 213 -7.61 -7.93 2.32
N THR A 214 -8.25 -7.17 3.19
CA THR A 214 -9.60 -7.48 3.67
C THR A 214 -10.65 -7.05 2.65
N GLN A 215 -11.46 -8.00 2.17
CA GLN A 215 -12.38 -7.81 1.04
C GLN A 215 -13.49 -6.77 1.30
N GLU A 216 -13.87 -6.54 2.55
CA GLU A 216 -14.99 -5.68 2.95
C GLU A 216 -14.65 -4.19 3.07
N GLY A 217 -13.58 -3.71 2.42
CA GLY A 217 -13.10 -2.32 2.50
C GLY A 217 -13.97 -1.31 1.75
N GLN A 218 -13.68 -0.01 1.96
CA GLN A 218 -14.36 1.17 1.39
C GLN A 218 -14.53 1.14 -0.14
N THR A 219 -13.63 0.45 -0.85
CA THR A 219 -13.68 0.33 -2.32
C THR A 219 -14.92 -0.41 -2.81
N THR A 220 -15.50 -1.28 -1.98
CA THR A 220 -16.72 -2.03 -2.31
C THR A 220 -17.95 -1.12 -2.32
N LEU A 221 -18.01 -0.14 -1.41
CA LEU A 221 -19.14 0.79 -1.28
C LEU A 221 -19.19 1.82 -2.42
N HIS A 222 -18.04 2.24 -2.97
CA HIS A 222 -17.89 3.27 -4.01
C HIS A 222 -17.31 2.71 -5.30
N HIS A 223 -17.65 1.47 -5.64
CA HIS A 223 -17.04 0.76 -6.77
C HIS A 223 -17.19 1.49 -8.11
N ARG A 224 -18.36 2.07 -8.38
CA ARG A 224 -18.65 2.75 -9.65
C ARG A 224 -17.85 4.04 -9.82
N GLU A 225 -17.81 4.86 -8.77
CA GLU A 225 -17.05 6.10 -8.72
C GLU A 225 -15.55 5.83 -8.88
N SER A 226 -15.05 4.82 -8.19
CA SER A 226 -13.66 4.37 -8.29
C SER A 226 -13.30 3.91 -9.72
N LEU A 227 -14.19 3.19 -10.42
CA LEU A 227 -13.98 2.81 -11.82
C LEU A 227 -13.91 4.01 -12.76
N ILE A 228 -14.76 5.01 -12.57
CA ILE A 228 -14.74 6.25 -13.37
C ILE A 228 -13.46 7.03 -13.14
N GLU A 229 -13.02 7.16 -11.89
CA GLU A 229 -11.77 7.83 -11.57
C GLU A 229 -10.56 7.08 -12.13
N ARG A 230 -10.54 5.75 -11.99
CA ARG A 230 -9.49 4.90 -12.57
C ARG A 230 -9.40 5.05 -14.08
N PHE A 231 -10.55 5.13 -14.77
CA PHE A 231 -10.58 5.41 -16.20
C PHE A 231 -9.93 6.77 -16.54
N LYS A 232 -10.19 7.82 -15.73
CA LYS A 232 -9.56 9.14 -15.90
C LYS A 232 -8.05 9.09 -15.65
N VAL A 233 -7.61 8.40 -14.59
CA VAL A 233 -6.18 8.17 -14.30
C VAL A 233 -5.51 7.48 -15.49
N MET A 234 -6.08 6.39 -15.98
CA MET A 234 -5.55 5.66 -17.13
C MET A 234 -5.51 6.53 -18.39
N GLY A 235 -6.58 7.29 -18.68
CA GLY A 235 -6.63 8.22 -19.81
C GLY A 235 -5.52 9.26 -19.77
N ARG A 236 -5.21 9.78 -18.59
CA ARG A 236 -4.13 10.75 -18.37
C ARG A 236 -2.73 10.15 -18.58
N HIS A 237 -2.51 8.91 -18.12
CA HIS A 237 -1.21 8.27 -18.18
C HIS A 237 -0.90 7.58 -19.49
N TYR A 238 -1.91 7.02 -20.17
CA TYR A 238 -1.75 6.15 -21.36
C TYR A 238 -2.42 6.68 -22.63
N GLY A 239 -3.14 7.82 -22.52
CA GLY A 239 -3.92 8.40 -23.60
C GLY A 239 -5.34 7.79 -23.68
N TRP A 240 -6.31 8.61 -24.09
CA TRP A 240 -7.73 8.25 -24.12
C TRP A 240 -8.05 7.13 -25.08
N LEU A 241 -7.46 7.12 -26.27
CA LEU A 241 -7.68 6.06 -27.29
C LEU A 241 -7.22 4.70 -26.77
N SER A 242 -6.01 4.64 -26.20
CA SER A 242 -5.48 3.40 -25.60
C SER A 242 -6.34 2.90 -24.46
N THR A 243 -6.80 3.83 -23.60
CA THR A 243 -7.64 3.51 -22.44
C THR A 243 -9.02 2.98 -22.89
N MET A 244 -9.66 3.61 -23.87
CA MET A 244 -10.93 3.13 -24.42
C MET A 244 -10.80 1.74 -25.03
N ALA A 245 -9.75 1.50 -25.82
CA ALA A 245 -9.50 0.19 -26.43
C ALA A 245 -9.31 -0.90 -25.35
N MET A 246 -8.56 -0.62 -24.30
CA MET A 246 -8.37 -1.57 -23.19
C MET A 246 -9.67 -1.85 -22.42
N HIS A 247 -10.49 -0.83 -22.15
CA HIS A 247 -11.78 -1.01 -21.46
C HIS A 247 -12.77 -1.81 -22.31
N LEU A 248 -12.83 -1.55 -23.62
CA LEU A 248 -13.62 -2.36 -24.54
C LEU A 248 -13.17 -3.83 -24.51
N TRP A 249 -11.87 -4.08 -24.53
CA TRP A 249 -11.32 -5.43 -24.43
C TRP A 249 -11.69 -6.10 -23.10
N PHE A 250 -11.68 -5.38 -21.96
CA PHE A 250 -12.11 -5.94 -20.67
C PHE A 250 -13.58 -6.34 -20.69
N VAL A 251 -14.46 -5.55 -21.31
CA VAL A 251 -15.90 -5.87 -21.44
C VAL A 251 -16.07 -7.13 -22.28
N ILE A 252 -15.43 -7.19 -23.44
CA ILE A 252 -15.47 -8.34 -24.34
C ILE A 252 -14.98 -9.61 -23.61
N ARG A 253 -13.81 -9.56 -22.97
CA ARG A 253 -13.27 -10.69 -22.21
C ARG A 253 -14.17 -11.17 -21.08
N LYS A 254 -14.92 -10.27 -20.43
CA LYS A 254 -15.88 -10.65 -19.38
C LYS A 254 -17.12 -11.37 -19.95
N SER A 255 -17.52 -11.06 -21.18
CA SER A 255 -18.66 -11.69 -21.85
C SER A 255 -18.37 -13.12 -22.37
N TYR A 256 -17.09 -13.50 -22.48
CA TYR A 256 -16.65 -14.84 -22.93
C TYR A 256 -16.24 -15.78 -21.77
N ARG A 257 -16.44 -15.35 -20.50
CA ARG A 257 -16.25 -16.16 -19.29
C ARG A 257 -17.56 -16.35 -18.55
#